data_b4c4ab692a5fb2fe7fafaf743ee124e6
#
_entry.id   b4c4ab692a5fb2fe7fafaf743ee124e6
#
_cell.length_a   1.000
_cell.length_b   1.000
_cell.length_c   1.000
_cell.angle_alpha   90.00
_cell.angle_beta   90.00
_cell.angle_gamma   90.00
#
_symmetry.space_group_name_H-M   'P 1'
#
loop_
_entity.id
_entity.type
_entity.pdbx_description
1 polymer ?
#
loop_
_entity_poly.entity_id
_entity_poly.type
_entity_poly.pdbx_seq_one_letter_code
_entity_poly.pdbx_strand_id
1 'polypeptide(L)'
;CWIKRIDLGAFHSIFAARESGTNNLDYLLWWTDDTLAFTNYNSSNYKVRTAVKYRDSNSWYHIVLAVDSTQATASNRVKMYVNGSQVTFFADVAYPSQNYDFEINRNVRQYVGFNAFNYMDGYMANIHQVDGLQLDASAFGYTDDQTGIWRPKAYTGTYGTNGFELKF
;
A
#
# COMPACT_ATOMS: atom_id res chain seq x y z
N CYS A 1 -3.01 -4.97 -4.31
CA CYS A 1 -3.21 -6.32 -3.77
C CYS A 1 -4.58 -6.47 -3.11
N TRP A 2 -5.06 -7.70 -2.97
CA TRP A 2 -6.23 -8.07 -2.18
C TRP A 2 -5.77 -8.69 -0.87
N ILE A 3 -6.41 -8.31 0.25
CA ILE A 3 -6.07 -8.76 1.59
C ILE A 3 -7.33 -9.14 2.35
N LYS A 4 -7.29 -10.28 3.04
CA LYS A 4 -8.28 -10.66 4.06
C LYS A 4 -7.55 -10.81 5.38
N ARG A 5 -7.94 -10.02 6.38
CA ARG A 5 -7.32 -10.02 7.71
C ARG A 5 -7.88 -11.15 8.56
N ILE A 6 -7.06 -11.73 9.44
CA ILE A 6 -7.49 -12.67 10.49
C ILE A 6 -7.41 -11.97 11.84
N ASP A 7 -6.23 -11.48 12.21
CA ASP A 7 -6.01 -10.81 13.48
C ASP A 7 -6.14 -9.29 13.36
N LEU A 8 -6.59 -8.65 14.44
CA LEU A 8 -6.82 -7.21 14.56
C LEU A 8 -6.05 -6.65 15.75
N GLY A 9 -5.90 -5.33 15.81
CA GLY A 9 -5.33 -4.65 16.96
C GLY A 9 -3.81 -4.76 17.08
N ALA A 10 -3.11 -5.25 16.05
CA ALA A 10 -1.66 -5.37 16.00
C ALA A 10 -1.08 -4.79 14.71
N PHE A 11 0.23 -4.58 14.70
CA PHE A 11 0.94 -4.21 13.46
C PHE A 11 1.03 -5.43 12.53
N HIS A 12 0.45 -5.33 11.33
CA HIS A 12 0.57 -6.35 10.30
C HIS A 12 1.08 -5.74 9.01
N SER A 13 2.26 -6.19 8.58
CA SER A 13 2.89 -5.66 7.38
C SER A 13 2.27 -6.23 6.12
N ILE A 14 1.92 -5.34 5.19
CA ILE A 14 1.42 -5.69 3.85
C ILE A 14 2.59 -5.76 2.88
N PHE A 15 3.38 -4.71 2.82
CA PHE A 15 4.51 -4.55 1.93
C PHE A 15 5.59 -3.70 2.58
N ALA A 16 6.86 -4.03 2.33
CA ALA A 16 7.97 -3.20 2.76
C ALA A 16 9.14 -3.27 1.79
N ALA A 17 9.97 -2.23 1.80
CA ALA A 17 11.23 -2.18 1.09
C ALA A 17 12.33 -1.68 2.01
N ARG A 18 13.48 -2.37 2.05
CA ARG A 18 14.56 -2.06 2.96
C ARG A 18 15.93 -2.14 2.32
N GLU A 19 16.71 -1.08 2.48
CA GLU A 19 18.14 -1.10 2.19
C GLU A 19 18.89 -1.87 3.28
N SER A 20 19.71 -2.84 2.87
CA SER A 20 20.46 -3.70 3.80
C SER A 20 21.50 -2.90 4.60
N GLY A 21 21.55 -3.15 5.90
CA GLY A 21 22.53 -2.49 6.79
C GLY A 21 22.16 -1.07 7.20
N THR A 22 21.00 -0.57 6.80
CA THR A 22 20.50 0.76 7.17
C THR A 22 19.15 0.68 7.88
N ASN A 23 18.69 1.83 8.38
CA ASN A 23 17.33 2.03 8.87
C ASN A 23 16.40 2.59 7.77
N ASN A 24 16.87 2.63 6.52
CA ASN A 24 16.04 3.01 5.39
C ASN A 24 15.04 1.88 5.11
N LEU A 25 13.81 2.10 5.50
CA LEU A 25 12.73 1.13 5.42
C LEU A 25 11.42 1.89 5.19
N ASP A 26 10.78 1.61 4.07
CA ASP A 26 9.41 2.05 3.79
C ASP A 26 8.46 0.88 3.97
N TYR A 27 7.28 1.10 4.54
CA TYR A 27 6.30 0.05 4.69
C TYR A 27 4.85 0.53 4.63
N LEU A 28 4.04 -0.30 4.01
CA LEU A 28 2.58 -0.26 4.04
C LEU A 28 2.11 -1.32 5.05
N LEU A 29 1.32 -0.93 6.04
CA LEU A 29 0.91 -1.84 7.10
C LEU A 29 -0.44 -1.46 7.71
N TRP A 30 -1.06 -2.43 8.40
CA TRP A 30 -2.12 -2.19 9.36
C TRP A 30 -1.52 -1.72 10.69
N TRP A 31 -2.05 -0.61 11.22
CA TRP A 31 -1.66 -0.07 12.52
C TRP A 31 -2.41 -0.79 13.66
N THR A 32 -1.94 -0.65 14.91
CA THR A 32 -2.53 -1.29 16.08
C THR A 32 -3.97 -0.90 16.38
N ASP A 33 -4.48 0.16 15.77
CA ASP A 33 -5.88 0.58 15.85
C ASP A 33 -6.71 0.21 14.61
N ASP A 34 -6.18 -0.68 13.77
CA ASP A 34 -6.78 -1.19 12.52
C ASP A 34 -6.90 -0.17 11.38
N THR A 35 -6.19 0.93 11.47
CA THR A 35 -6.03 1.87 10.36
C THR A 35 -4.93 1.39 9.39
N LEU A 36 -5.00 1.83 8.12
CA LEU A 36 -3.97 1.58 7.13
C LEU A 36 -2.95 2.72 7.13
N ALA A 37 -1.67 2.40 7.15
CA ALA A 37 -0.61 3.39 7.15
C ALA A 37 0.47 3.10 6.10
N PHE A 38 0.95 4.15 5.45
CA PHE A 38 2.19 4.18 4.70
C PHE A 38 3.18 5.12 5.37
N THR A 39 4.35 4.62 5.73
CA THR A 39 5.33 5.38 6.51
C THR A 39 6.74 4.83 6.30
N ASN A 40 7.74 5.64 6.64
CA ASN A 40 9.11 5.16 6.77
C ASN A 40 9.42 4.74 8.21
N TYR A 41 10.59 4.14 8.42
CA TYR A 41 11.07 3.70 9.74
C TYR A 41 11.00 4.85 10.76
N ASN A 42 10.41 4.58 11.92
CA ASN A 42 10.14 5.56 12.98
C ASN A 42 9.28 6.77 12.57
N SER A 43 8.62 6.73 11.42
CA SER A 43 7.77 7.83 10.90
C SER A 43 8.50 9.19 10.83
N SER A 44 9.80 9.17 10.58
CA SER A 44 10.66 10.36 10.69
C SER A 44 10.57 11.29 9.47
N ASN A 45 10.32 10.74 8.27
CA ASN A 45 10.30 11.52 7.03
C ASN A 45 8.88 11.74 6.49
N TYR A 46 8.02 10.72 6.65
CA TYR A 46 6.62 10.81 6.26
C TYR A 46 5.78 9.77 7.01
N LYS A 47 4.49 10.07 7.12
CA LYS A 47 3.46 9.16 7.64
C LYS A 47 2.11 9.58 7.09
N VAL A 48 1.47 8.70 6.36
CA VAL A 48 0.10 8.87 5.86
C VAL A 48 -0.72 7.73 6.41
N ARG A 49 -1.64 8.01 7.35
CA ARG A 49 -2.44 7.02 8.06
C ARG A 49 -3.92 7.37 7.97
N THR A 50 -4.72 6.40 7.55
CA THR A 50 -6.17 6.58 7.39
C THR A 50 -6.84 6.87 8.74
N ALA A 51 -7.95 7.61 8.74
CA ALA A 51 -8.82 7.75 9.91
C ALA A 51 -9.82 6.57 10.01
N VAL A 52 -10.13 5.96 8.87
CA VAL A 52 -11.02 4.78 8.80
C VAL A 52 -10.29 3.56 9.35
N LYS A 53 -10.99 2.77 10.15
CA LYS A 53 -10.55 1.50 10.72
C LYS A 53 -11.15 0.35 9.91
N TYR A 54 -10.31 -0.60 9.52
CA TYR A 54 -10.68 -1.72 8.65
C TYR A 54 -10.73 -3.02 9.46
N ARG A 55 -11.88 -3.30 10.10
CA ARG A 55 -12.07 -4.35 11.10
C ARG A 55 -12.89 -5.55 10.63
N ASP A 56 -13.37 -5.55 9.39
CA ASP A 56 -14.10 -6.70 8.87
C ASP A 56 -13.11 -7.80 8.47
N SER A 57 -13.00 -8.82 9.29
CA SER A 57 -12.15 -10.00 9.03
C SER A 57 -12.81 -11.02 8.09
N ASN A 58 -14.08 -10.83 7.73
CA ASN A 58 -14.78 -11.72 6.81
C ASN A 58 -14.65 -11.29 5.34
N SER A 59 -14.39 -10.01 5.09
CA SER A 59 -14.32 -9.46 3.74
C SER A 59 -12.88 -9.29 3.25
N TRP A 60 -12.72 -9.29 1.93
CA TRP A 60 -11.50 -8.90 1.26
C TRP A 60 -11.44 -7.38 1.10
N TYR A 61 -10.29 -6.82 1.36
CA TYR A 61 -9.95 -5.43 1.05
C TYR A 61 -9.04 -5.38 -0.17
N HIS A 62 -9.41 -4.60 -1.17
CA HIS A 62 -8.47 -4.23 -2.24
C HIS A 62 -7.73 -2.98 -1.84
N ILE A 63 -6.40 -3.07 -1.74
CA ILE A 63 -5.54 -1.96 -1.34
C ILE A 63 -4.67 -1.54 -2.53
N VAL A 64 -4.67 -0.25 -2.85
CA VAL A 64 -3.71 0.36 -3.78
C VAL A 64 -3.01 1.52 -3.08
N LEU A 65 -1.69 1.47 -3.10
CA LEU A 65 -0.80 2.57 -2.74
C LEU A 65 -0.19 3.13 -4.02
N ALA A 66 -0.44 4.39 -4.31
CA ALA A 66 0.05 5.08 -5.49
C ALA A 66 0.98 6.23 -5.07
N VAL A 67 2.24 6.14 -5.44
CA VAL A 67 3.31 7.04 -4.97
C VAL A 67 4.00 7.71 -6.15
N ASP A 68 4.15 9.04 -6.08
CA ASP A 68 4.96 9.83 -7.00
C ASP A 68 5.50 11.07 -6.28
N SER A 69 6.72 11.00 -5.79
CA SER A 69 7.35 12.10 -5.03
C SER A 69 7.67 13.34 -5.86
N THR A 70 7.63 13.27 -7.20
CA THR A 70 7.92 14.41 -8.08
C THR A 70 6.82 15.46 -8.07
N GLN A 71 5.62 15.10 -7.62
CA GLN A 71 4.45 15.97 -7.59
C GLN A 71 4.70 17.23 -6.76
N ALA A 72 4.38 18.40 -7.34
CA ALA A 72 4.51 19.69 -6.66
C ALA A 72 3.61 19.76 -5.41
N THR A 73 2.35 19.31 -5.55
CA THR A 73 1.38 19.26 -4.45
C THR A 73 1.64 18.05 -3.56
N ALA A 74 1.89 18.28 -2.27
CA ALA A 74 2.25 17.24 -1.32
C ALA A 74 1.23 16.09 -1.25
N SER A 75 -0.07 16.40 -1.25
CA SER A 75 -1.14 15.39 -1.21
C SER A 75 -1.23 14.51 -2.47
N ASN A 76 -0.60 14.91 -3.56
CA ASN A 76 -0.52 14.10 -4.77
C ASN A 76 0.67 13.11 -4.76
N ARG A 77 1.62 13.26 -3.81
CA ARG A 77 2.79 12.39 -3.72
C ARG A 77 2.47 10.99 -3.21
N VAL A 78 1.43 10.88 -2.38
CA VAL A 78 0.96 9.61 -1.82
C VAL A 78 -0.55 9.58 -1.86
N LYS A 79 -1.11 8.61 -2.55
CA LYS A 79 -2.55 8.33 -2.60
C LYS A 79 -2.80 6.89 -2.19
N MET A 80 -3.82 6.68 -1.39
CA MET A 80 -4.27 5.36 -0.98
C MET A 80 -5.69 5.13 -1.49
N TYR A 81 -5.96 3.89 -1.89
CA TYR A 81 -7.30 3.48 -2.29
C TYR A 81 -7.67 2.20 -1.54
N VAL A 82 -8.91 2.13 -1.11
CA VAL A 82 -9.49 0.92 -0.51
C VAL A 82 -10.79 0.59 -1.25
N ASN A 83 -10.89 -0.62 -1.76
CA ASN A 83 -12.05 -1.10 -2.52
C ASN A 83 -12.50 -0.14 -3.63
N GLY A 84 -11.53 0.36 -4.42
CA GLY A 84 -11.76 1.29 -5.52
C GLY A 84 -11.89 2.75 -5.14
N SER A 85 -12.13 3.09 -3.88
CA SER A 85 -12.33 4.46 -3.42
C SER A 85 -11.05 5.08 -2.89
N GLN A 86 -10.74 6.30 -3.33
CA GLN A 86 -9.60 7.04 -2.79
C GLN A 86 -9.86 7.45 -1.34
N VAL A 87 -8.88 7.21 -0.47
CA VAL A 87 -8.89 7.70 0.90
C VAL A 87 -8.59 9.20 0.89
N THR A 88 -9.49 9.98 1.48
CA THR A 88 -9.36 11.45 1.58
C THR A 88 -9.33 11.94 3.02
N PHE A 89 -9.60 11.06 3.98
CA PHE A 89 -9.65 11.39 5.40
C PHE A 89 -8.59 10.61 6.18
N PHE A 90 -7.68 11.35 6.80
CA PHE A 90 -6.50 10.83 7.48
C PHE A 90 -6.49 11.20 8.97
N ALA A 91 -6.04 10.29 9.80
CA ALA A 91 -5.77 10.53 11.23
C ALA A 91 -4.41 11.20 11.43
N ASP A 92 -3.40 10.76 10.68
CA ASP A 92 -2.07 11.38 10.64
C ASP A 92 -1.69 11.61 9.18
N VAL A 93 -1.18 12.79 8.86
CA VAL A 93 -0.68 13.10 7.54
C VAL A 93 0.57 13.98 7.61
N ALA A 94 1.69 13.40 7.29
CA ALA A 94 2.94 14.06 6.93
C ALA A 94 3.39 13.47 5.59
N TYR A 95 3.24 14.22 4.51
CA TYR A 95 3.66 13.79 3.19
C TYR A 95 5.19 13.84 3.05
N PRO A 96 5.80 12.97 2.23
CA PRO A 96 7.22 13.05 1.93
C PRO A 96 7.58 14.39 1.26
N SER A 97 8.84 14.79 1.36
CA SER A 97 9.35 15.94 0.61
C SER A 97 9.21 15.70 -0.90
N GLN A 98 9.19 16.78 -1.69
CA GLN A 98 9.27 16.63 -3.14
C GLN A 98 10.60 15.97 -3.52
N ASN A 99 10.53 15.06 -4.50
CA ASN A 99 11.66 14.24 -4.96
C ASN A 99 12.27 13.34 -3.85
N TYR A 100 11.45 12.96 -2.84
CA TYR A 100 11.88 11.97 -1.86
C TYR A 100 12.14 10.63 -2.56
N ASP A 101 13.30 10.04 -2.29
CA ASP A 101 13.72 8.76 -2.87
C ASP A 101 13.28 7.62 -1.93
N PHE A 102 12.20 6.94 -2.32
CA PHE A 102 11.65 5.83 -1.54
C PHE A 102 12.48 4.56 -1.74
N GLU A 103 12.49 3.69 -0.74
CA GLU A 103 13.05 2.34 -0.88
C GLU A 103 12.17 1.43 -1.77
N ILE A 104 10.87 1.71 -1.85
CA ILE A 104 9.95 1.05 -2.79
C ILE A 104 10.37 1.40 -4.22
N ASN A 105 10.40 0.40 -5.10
CA ASN A 105 10.84 0.47 -6.50
C ASN A 105 12.34 0.71 -6.71
N ARG A 106 13.15 0.69 -5.64
CA ARG A 106 14.61 0.63 -5.77
C ARG A 106 15.10 -0.82 -5.85
N ASN A 107 16.33 -1.00 -6.31
CA ASN A 107 17.01 -2.30 -6.31
C ASN A 107 17.50 -2.66 -4.90
N VAL A 108 16.57 -2.77 -3.96
CA VAL A 108 16.77 -3.18 -2.57
C VAL A 108 15.83 -4.33 -2.25
N ARG A 109 16.00 -4.93 -1.07
CA ARG A 109 15.14 -6.04 -0.66
C ARG A 109 13.70 -5.56 -0.48
N GLN A 110 12.80 -6.20 -1.22
CA GLN A 110 11.36 -6.01 -1.13
C GLN A 110 10.74 -7.17 -0.33
N TYR A 111 9.74 -6.87 0.50
CA TYR A 111 9.05 -7.85 1.33
C TYR A 111 7.56 -7.79 1.09
N VAL A 112 6.94 -8.95 0.96
CA VAL A 112 5.49 -9.11 0.91
C VAL A 112 5.04 -9.81 2.18
N GLY A 113 4.06 -9.24 2.89
CA GLY A 113 3.57 -9.80 4.14
C GLY A 113 4.55 -9.73 5.33
N PHE A 114 5.62 -8.95 5.21
CA PHE A 114 6.67 -8.81 6.24
C PHE A 114 7.37 -7.46 6.13
N ASN A 115 7.92 -6.92 7.25
CA ASN A 115 8.69 -5.67 7.26
C ASN A 115 9.95 -5.72 8.12
N ALA A 116 10.52 -6.90 8.33
CA ALA A 116 11.63 -7.18 9.25
C ALA A 116 11.26 -7.19 10.74
N PHE A 117 10.04 -6.80 11.12
CA PHE A 117 9.57 -6.79 12.52
C PHE A 117 8.23 -7.50 12.69
N ASN A 118 7.31 -7.29 11.75
CA ASN A 118 5.93 -7.77 11.85
C ASN A 118 5.55 -8.54 10.58
N TYR A 119 4.79 -9.61 10.77
CA TYR A 119 4.21 -10.41 9.69
C TYR A 119 2.76 -9.97 9.42
N MET A 120 2.29 -10.25 8.20
CA MET A 120 0.87 -10.23 7.91
C MET A 120 0.22 -11.46 8.52
N ASP A 121 -0.90 -11.27 9.24
CA ASP A 121 -1.79 -12.35 9.65
C ASP A 121 -3.08 -12.29 8.85
N GLY A 122 -3.20 -13.20 7.89
CA GLY A 122 -4.30 -13.21 6.94
C GLY A 122 -3.94 -13.83 5.59
N TYR A 123 -4.74 -13.51 4.61
CA TYR A 123 -4.58 -13.95 3.23
C TYR A 123 -4.28 -12.78 2.32
N MET A 124 -3.44 -13.02 1.33
CA MET A 124 -3.10 -12.04 0.28
C MET A 124 -3.27 -12.69 -1.09
N ALA A 125 -3.74 -11.91 -2.05
CA ALA A 125 -3.90 -12.36 -3.44
C ALA A 125 -3.66 -11.21 -4.42
N ASN A 126 -3.30 -11.55 -5.66
CA ASN A 126 -3.12 -10.61 -6.78
C ASN A 126 -2.27 -9.40 -6.37
N ILE A 127 -1.01 -9.66 -6.03
CA ILE A 127 -0.08 -8.61 -5.61
C ILE A 127 0.60 -8.06 -6.85
N HIS A 128 0.43 -6.76 -7.07
CA HIS A 128 1.08 -6.03 -8.17
C HIS A 128 1.97 -4.94 -7.58
N GLN A 129 3.18 -4.86 -8.05
CA GLN A 129 4.07 -3.71 -7.91
C GLN A 129 4.37 -3.18 -9.30
N VAL A 130 4.04 -1.92 -9.55
CA VAL A 130 4.30 -1.25 -10.83
C VAL A 130 5.31 -0.15 -10.58
N ASP A 131 6.42 -0.21 -11.31
CA ASP A 131 7.51 0.76 -11.23
C ASP A 131 7.37 1.81 -12.34
N GLY A 132 7.54 3.09 -11.96
CA GLY A 132 7.53 4.24 -12.88
C GLY A 132 6.17 4.85 -13.18
N LEU A 133 5.06 4.33 -12.60
CA LEU A 133 3.71 4.86 -12.83
C LEU A 133 2.94 5.01 -11.51
N GLN A 134 2.30 6.17 -11.32
CA GLN A 134 1.33 6.37 -10.25
C GLN A 134 -0.06 6.01 -10.74
N LEU A 135 -0.49 4.77 -10.51
CA LEU A 135 -1.78 4.25 -10.97
C LEU A 135 -2.83 4.32 -9.86
N ASP A 136 -4.08 4.56 -10.23
CA ASP A 136 -5.21 4.47 -9.32
C ASP A 136 -5.80 3.05 -9.24
N ALA A 137 -6.85 2.87 -8.45
CA ALA A 137 -7.46 1.57 -8.22
C ALA A 137 -8.09 0.97 -9.48
N SER A 138 -8.54 1.78 -10.44
CA SER A 138 -9.21 1.30 -11.66
C SER A 138 -8.28 0.52 -12.60
N ALA A 139 -6.96 0.65 -12.42
CA ALA A 139 -5.99 -0.18 -13.12
C ALA A 139 -6.08 -1.66 -12.71
N PHE A 140 -6.53 -1.96 -11.48
CA PHE A 140 -6.49 -3.30 -10.86
C PHE A 140 -7.86 -3.83 -10.45
N GLY A 141 -8.93 -3.04 -10.63
CA GLY A 141 -10.28 -3.43 -10.27
C GLY A 141 -11.33 -2.63 -11.03
N TYR A 142 -12.57 -3.05 -10.87
CA TYR A 142 -13.74 -2.37 -11.43
C TYR A 142 -14.96 -2.59 -10.53
N THR A 143 -15.93 -1.69 -10.61
CA THR A 143 -17.23 -1.89 -9.97
C THR A 143 -18.11 -2.72 -10.91
N ASP A 144 -18.62 -3.83 -10.41
CA ASP A 144 -19.58 -4.65 -11.13
C ASP A 144 -20.92 -3.90 -11.22
N ASP A 145 -21.36 -3.60 -12.43
CA ASP A 145 -22.55 -2.76 -12.66
C ASP A 145 -23.86 -3.38 -12.17
N GLN A 146 -23.91 -4.70 -12.02
CA GLN A 146 -25.13 -5.40 -11.56
C GLN A 146 -25.22 -5.46 -10.04
N THR A 147 -24.08 -5.60 -9.36
CA THR A 147 -24.03 -5.82 -7.91
C THR A 147 -23.53 -4.63 -7.12
N GLY A 148 -22.89 -3.65 -7.80
CA GLY A 148 -22.20 -2.53 -7.15
C GLY A 148 -20.92 -2.95 -6.40
N ILE A 149 -20.49 -4.21 -6.50
CA ILE A 149 -19.36 -4.75 -5.76
C ILE A 149 -18.07 -4.46 -6.52
N TRP A 150 -17.03 -4.01 -5.80
CA TRP A 150 -15.68 -3.86 -6.34
C TRP A 150 -15.06 -5.24 -6.58
N ARG A 151 -14.58 -5.48 -7.80
CA ARG A 151 -14.04 -6.76 -8.25
C ARG A 151 -12.63 -6.63 -8.83
N PRO A 152 -11.81 -7.70 -8.78
CA PRO A 152 -10.49 -7.70 -9.39
C PRO A 152 -10.57 -7.60 -10.91
N LYS A 153 -9.58 -6.91 -11.48
CA LYS A 153 -9.34 -6.76 -12.92
C LYS A 153 -7.88 -7.10 -13.20
N ALA A 154 -7.63 -7.85 -14.28
CA ALA A 154 -6.27 -8.11 -14.70
C ALA A 154 -5.59 -6.79 -15.12
N TYR A 155 -4.39 -6.56 -14.61
CA TYR A 155 -3.55 -5.46 -15.07
C TYR A 155 -2.89 -5.85 -16.40
N THR A 156 -3.03 -4.99 -17.40
CA THR A 156 -2.52 -5.23 -18.76
C THR A 156 -1.41 -4.27 -19.16
N GLY A 157 -0.99 -3.38 -18.24
CA GLY A 157 0.10 -2.45 -18.47
C GLY A 157 1.48 -3.06 -18.23
N THR A 158 2.50 -2.26 -18.36
CA THR A 158 3.89 -2.66 -18.08
C THR A 158 4.19 -2.53 -16.58
N TYR A 159 4.99 -3.46 -16.06
CA TYR A 159 5.39 -3.43 -14.65
C TYR A 159 6.61 -2.54 -14.37
N GLY A 160 7.35 -2.11 -15.42
CA GLY A 160 8.59 -1.36 -15.27
C GLY A 160 9.78 -2.24 -14.90
N THR A 161 10.90 -1.62 -14.50
CA THR A 161 12.18 -2.32 -14.28
C THR A 161 12.16 -3.20 -13.02
N ASN A 162 11.60 -2.69 -11.92
CA ASN A 162 11.58 -3.36 -10.62
C ASN A 162 10.17 -3.87 -10.25
N GLY A 163 9.21 -3.75 -11.18
CA GLY A 163 7.84 -4.19 -10.92
C GLY A 163 7.64 -5.68 -11.14
N PHE A 164 6.59 -6.22 -10.52
CA PHE A 164 6.25 -7.64 -10.60
C PHE A 164 4.77 -7.92 -10.33
N GLU A 165 4.35 -9.12 -10.65
CA GLU A 165 3.06 -9.69 -10.26
C GLU A 165 3.27 -11.01 -9.53
N LEU A 166 2.57 -11.21 -8.40
CA LEU A 166 2.48 -12.49 -7.71
C LEU A 166 1.01 -12.94 -7.72
N LYS A 167 0.77 -14.07 -8.36
CA LYS A 167 -0.56 -14.72 -8.45
C LYS A 167 -0.62 -15.83 -7.42
N PHE A 168 -1.49 -15.70 -6.44
CA PHE A 168 -1.79 -16.74 -5.46
C PHE A 168 -3.28 -17.06 -5.54
#